data_09db9af7cbe5be6b6679daef2bd29ed4
#
_entry.id   09db9af7cbe5be6b6679daef2bd29ed4
#
_cell.length_a   1.000
_cell.length_b   1.000
_cell.length_c   1.000
_cell.angle_alpha   90.00
_cell.angle_beta   90.00
_cell.angle_gamma   90.00
#
_symmetry.space_group_name_H-M   'P 1'
#
loop_
_entity.id
_entity.type
_entity.pdbx_description
1 polymer ?
#
loop_
_entity_poly.entity_id
_entity_poly.type
_entity_poly.pdbx_seq_one_letter_code
_entity_poly.pdbx_strand_id
1 'polypeptide(L)'
;MTLKDLLGKIPYSAELYDVLRPGRPQTRYNLSQLQAALPEAVAQTRPFAERAPKGKRIVLFASLHYWVEQAAIVGLTLRGMGHAVNLAYLPYGDWRKPLPAFDLRRQDLYTRRVLAPLSDLVQVTSLLNTRPAPGLPAELEQAIETVSAYDAMYTNQEENVDRGSQLYKLRLQRNRQAALSALTLLSKTRPDVVLIPNGTITELGVVYQVARHLGLETVTYEFNDQREQVWIAQNDQVMRQNTDRLWAARGGQPLTQDQREKIEALEAARMGGRAFGKSTRQWQDVASVGGSQLRAEMRLDERPVVLLATNVLGDSLTLGRNIFATSMAEWITRTVQYFAARTDVQLVVRVHPGERLTHGLSMVDVINAALPELPAHIHVVKPLEKINTYDLMELASLGLVYTTTTGMEMCMNGIPVIACGETHYRKRGFTFDPASWDEYFATLEQILPDLASQRLSPAQVATAWEYAYRFFFEYPIPFPWRLMHFWKDLAIWPVERVLRDQFSPAFENLAGQPLHEQA
;
A
#
# COMPACT_ATOMS: atom_id res chain seq x y z
N MET A 1 -12.96 -31.21 -16.08
CA MET A 1 -13.61 -30.10 -16.82
C MET A 1 -15.05 -30.02 -16.32
N THR A 2 -15.45 -28.89 -15.73
CA THR A 2 -16.81 -28.71 -15.21
C THR A 2 -17.78 -28.33 -16.31
N LEU A 3 -19.11 -28.45 -16.06
CA LEU A 3 -20.15 -27.98 -17.00
C LEU A 3 -19.96 -26.51 -17.36
N LYS A 4 -19.51 -25.66 -16.39
CA LYS A 4 -19.23 -24.26 -16.63
C LYS A 4 -18.02 -24.01 -17.53
N ASP A 5 -17.04 -24.89 -17.51
CA ASP A 5 -15.90 -24.82 -18.43
C ASP A 5 -16.32 -25.14 -19.86
N LEU A 6 -17.24 -26.10 -20.02
CA LEU A 6 -17.84 -26.42 -21.32
C LEU A 6 -18.68 -25.26 -21.85
N LEU A 7 -19.59 -24.74 -21.02
CA LEU A 7 -20.43 -23.58 -21.38
C LEU A 7 -19.57 -22.35 -21.70
N GLY A 8 -18.44 -22.17 -21.00
CA GLY A 8 -17.50 -21.09 -21.26
C GLY A 8 -16.89 -21.10 -22.67
N LYS A 9 -16.80 -22.26 -23.32
CA LYS A 9 -16.33 -22.43 -24.69
C LYS A 9 -17.36 -22.15 -25.76
N ILE A 10 -18.65 -22.13 -25.38
CA ILE A 10 -19.75 -21.88 -26.33
C ILE A 10 -19.96 -20.36 -26.44
N PRO A 11 -19.86 -19.78 -27.64
CA PRO A 11 -20.15 -18.36 -27.84
C PRO A 11 -21.58 -18.02 -27.37
N TYR A 12 -21.73 -16.85 -26.78
CA TYR A 12 -23.01 -16.29 -26.31
C TYR A 12 -23.77 -17.12 -25.26
N SER A 13 -23.20 -18.19 -24.72
CA SER A 13 -23.88 -19.03 -23.72
C SER A 13 -24.16 -18.29 -22.40
N ALA A 14 -23.28 -17.41 -21.98
CA ALA A 14 -23.46 -16.58 -20.77
C ALA A 14 -24.51 -15.51 -21.00
N GLU A 15 -24.53 -14.90 -22.18
CA GLU A 15 -25.47 -13.88 -22.62
C GLU A 15 -26.88 -14.45 -22.70
N LEU A 16 -27.07 -15.61 -23.36
CA LEU A 16 -28.34 -16.29 -23.42
C LEU A 16 -28.84 -16.69 -22.03
N TYR A 17 -27.98 -17.24 -21.21
CA TYR A 17 -28.34 -17.58 -19.83
C TYR A 17 -28.76 -16.34 -19.02
N ASP A 18 -28.10 -15.21 -19.20
CA ASP A 18 -28.44 -13.97 -18.51
C ASP A 18 -29.77 -13.37 -18.95
N VAL A 19 -30.14 -13.54 -20.24
CA VAL A 19 -31.48 -13.17 -20.76
C VAL A 19 -32.58 -14.05 -20.14
N LEU A 20 -32.33 -15.36 -20.03
CA LEU A 20 -33.31 -16.31 -19.48
C LEU A 20 -33.44 -16.25 -17.96
N ARG A 21 -32.35 -15.91 -17.29
CA ARG A 21 -32.26 -15.81 -15.83
C ARG A 21 -31.42 -14.57 -15.43
N PRO A 22 -31.99 -13.38 -15.64
CA PRO A 22 -31.28 -12.14 -15.28
C PRO A 22 -31.06 -12.08 -13.78
N GLY A 23 -29.91 -11.56 -13.35
CA GLY A 23 -29.64 -11.38 -11.95
C GLY A 23 -28.15 -11.39 -11.61
N ARG A 24 -27.88 -11.30 -10.32
CA ARG A 24 -26.52 -11.36 -9.80
C ARG A 24 -25.94 -12.78 -9.97
N PRO A 25 -24.71 -12.93 -10.48
CA PRO A 25 -24.03 -14.22 -10.46
C PRO A 25 -23.87 -14.76 -9.04
N GLN A 26 -23.97 -16.09 -8.88
CA GLN A 26 -23.72 -16.76 -7.60
C GLN A 26 -22.20 -16.86 -7.34
N THR A 27 -21.55 -15.72 -7.18
CA THR A 27 -20.11 -15.58 -6.91
C THR A 27 -19.93 -14.57 -5.77
N ARG A 28 -18.70 -14.42 -5.26
CA ARG A 28 -18.37 -13.37 -4.28
C ARG A 28 -18.45 -11.96 -4.87
N TYR A 29 -18.53 -11.83 -6.19
CA TYR A 29 -18.64 -10.54 -6.87
C TYR A 29 -20.03 -9.95 -6.68
N ASN A 30 -20.12 -8.82 -5.98
CA ASN A 30 -21.38 -8.21 -5.59
C ASN A 30 -21.31 -6.69 -5.69
N LEU A 31 -22.20 -6.08 -6.46
CA LEU A 31 -22.34 -4.63 -6.64
C LEU A 31 -23.74 -4.14 -6.23
N SER A 32 -24.45 -4.84 -5.36
CA SER A 32 -25.86 -4.51 -5.03
C SER A 32 -25.98 -3.14 -4.32
N GLN A 33 -25.01 -2.77 -3.50
CA GLN A 33 -25.00 -1.46 -2.85
C GLN A 33 -24.78 -0.34 -3.89
N LEU A 34 -23.85 -0.53 -4.83
CA LEU A 34 -23.66 0.39 -5.94
C LEU A 34 -24.92 0.50 -6.80
N GLN A 35 -25.56 -0.63 -7.12
CA GLN A 35 -26.80 -0.65 -7.91
C GLN A 35 -27.91 0.19 -7.26
N ALA A 36 -28.01 0.17 -5.93
CA ALA A 36 -28.98 0.95 -5.19
C ALA A 36 -28.63 2.45 -5.14
N ALA A 37 -27.35 2.78 -4.92
CA ALA A 37 -26.91 4.16 -4.72
C ALA A 37 -26.67 4.95 -6.02
N LEU A 38 -26.38 4.27 -7.13
CA LEU A 38 -25.88 4.91 -8.35
C LEU A 38 -26.88 5.87 -9.01
N PRO A 39 -28.20 5.59 -9.10
CA PRO A 39 -29.16 6.53 -9.68
C PRO A 39 -29.18 7.89 -8.98
N GLU A 40 -29.13 7.89 -7.65
CA GLU A 40 -29.09 9.11 -6.85
C GLU A 40 -27.76 9.86 -7.05
N ALA A 41 -26.63 9.16 -6.99
CA ALA A 41 -25.32 9.78 -7.23
C ALA A 41 -25.21 10.43 -8.61
N VAL A 42 -25.78 9.81 -9.66
CA VAL A 42 -25.88 10.38 -11.01
C VAL A 42 -26.72 11.65 -11.00
N ALA A 43 -27.91 11.62 -10.36
CA ALA A 43 -28.78 12.77 -10.25
C ALA A 43 -28.10 13.95 -9.52
N GLN A 44 -27.39 13.66 -8.43
CA GLN A 44 -26.61 14.65 -7.69
C GLN A 44 -25.47 15.27 -8.52
N THR A 45 -24.82 14.47 -9.38
CA THR A 45 -23.68 14.92 -10.20
C THR A 45 -24.09 15.80 -11.37
N ARG A 46 -25.24 15.52 -12.01
CA ARG A 46 -25.67 16.14 -13.28
C ARG A 46 -25.64 17.67 -13.27
N PRO A 47 -26.21 18.38 -12.27
CA PRO A 47 -26.22 19.84 -12.26
C PRO A 47 -24.82 20.48 -12.21
N PHE A 48 -23.85 19.78 -11.60
CA PHE A 48 -22.46 20.24 -11.54
C PHE A 48 -21.77 19.99 -12.88
N ALA A 49 -21.92 18.80 -13.45
CA ALA A 49 -21.32 18.42 -14.73
C ALA A 49 -21.75 19.30 -15.90
N GLU A 50 -22.98 19.84 -15.86
CA GLU A 50 -23.53 20.75 -16.89
C GLU A 50 -22.92 22.17 -16.79
N ARG A 51 -22.47 22.58 -15.61
CA ARG A 51 -21.95 23.93 -15.34
C ARG A 51 -20.43 24.00 -15.30
N ALA A 52 -19.77 22.87 -15.05
CA ALA A 52 -18.33 22.82 -14.87
C ALA A 52 -17.60 23.16 -16.17
N PRO A 53 -16.47 23.88 -16.09
CA PRO A 53 -15.61 24.12 -17.25
C PRO A 53 -15.03 22.78 -17.74
N LYS A 54 -14.64 22.75 -19.03
CA LYS A 54 -14.04 21.56 -19.62
C LYS A 54 -12.69 21.26 -18.97
N GLY A 55 -12.59 20.08 -18.33
CA GLY A 55 -11.40 19.56 -17.69
C GLY A 55 -10.62 18.57 -18.56
N LYS A 56 -9.78 17.77 -17.92
CA LYS A 56 -8.93 16.72 -18.51
C LYS A 56 -9.74 15.49 -18.93
N ARG A 57 -9.15 14.67 -19.82
CA ARG A 57 -9.61 13.33 -20.17
C ARG A 57 -8.93 12.31 -19.24
N ILE A 58 -9.70 11.60 -18.44
CA ILE A 58 -9.22 10.69 -17.42
C ILE A 58 -9.68 9.28 -17.75
N VAL A 59 -8.77 8.33 -17.78
CA VAL A 59 -9.10 6.89 -17.68
C VAL A 59 -8.92 6.48 -16.24
N LEU A 60 -10.01 6.12 -15.57
CA LEU A 60 -10.02 5.58 -14.22
C LEU A 60 -10.15 4.06 -14.33
N PHE A 61 -9.15 3.33 -13.84
CA PHE A 61 -9.16 1.86 -13.89
C PHE A 61 -9.47 1.24 -12.53
N ALA A 62 -10.30 0.19 -12.53
CA ALA A 62 -10.61 -0.60 -11.34
C ALA A 62 -10.71 -2.09 -11.64
N SER A 63 -10.24 -2.91 -10.73
CA SER A 63 -10.44 -4.36 -10.66
C SER A 63 -10.91 -4.72 -9.25
N LEU A 64 -11.64 -5.83 -9.09
CA LEU A 64 -12.32 -6.22 -7.87
C LEU A 64 -13.56 -5.35 -7.54
N HIS A 65 -14.59 -5.95 -6.97
CA HIS A 65 -15.89 -5.29 -6.80
C HIS A 65 -15.83 -4.00 -5.99
N TYR A 66 -15.10 -3.99 -4.88
CA TYR A 66 -15.01 -2.82 -3.99
C TYR A 66 -14.28 -1.63 -4.65
N TRP A 67 -13.27 -1.89 -5.47
CA TRP A 67 -12.63 -0.83 -6.25
C TRP A 67 -13.52 -0.33 -7.39
N VAL A 68 -14.30 -1.22 -8.03
CA VAL A 68 -15.28 -0.81 -9.06
C VAL A 68 -16.38 0.06 -8.45
N GLU A 69 -16.86 -0.29 -7.25
CA GLU A 69 -17.85 0.50 -6.52
C GLU A 69 -17.33 1.91 -6.23
N GLN A 70 -16.14 2.01 -5.66
CA GLN A 70 -15.54 3.30 -5.35
C GLN A 70 -15.22 4.11 -6.61
N ALA A 71 -14.63 3.48 -7.62
CA ALA A 71 -14.27 4.13 -8.88
C ALA A 71 -15.48 4.72 -9.60
N ALA A 72 -16.66 4.08 -9.51
CA ALA A 72 -17.89 4.62 -10.10
C ALA A 72 -18.25 5.98 -9.47
N ILE A 73 -18.15 6.12 -8.16
CA ILE A 73 -18.47 7.35 -7.43
C ILE A 73 -17.37 8.40 -7.58
N VAL A 74 -16.09 8.00 -7.53
CA VAL A 74 -14.95 8.90 -7.83
C VAL A 74 -15.06 9.44 -9.26
N GLY A 75 -15.41 8.58 -10.22
CA GLY A 75 -15.61 9.00 -11.61
C GLY A 75 -16.74 10.01 -11.79
N LEU A 76 -17.86 9.83 -11.06
CA LEU A 76 -18.95 10.81 -11.04
C LEU A 76 -18.50 12.16 -10.45
N THR A 77 -17.74 12.14 -9.35
CA THR A 77 -17.24 13.38 -8.73
C THR A 77 -16.31 14.13 -9.70
N LEU A 78 -15.35 13.42 -10.31
CA LEU A 78 -14.47 14.01 -11.32
C LEU A 78 -15.28 14.55 -12.53
N ARG A 79 -16.35 13.86 -12.93
CA ARG A 79 -17.25 14.35 -13.98
C ARG A 79 -17.99 15.61 -13.54
N GLY A 80 -18.44 15.68 -12.28
CA GLY A 80 -19.05 16.88 -11.68
C GLY A 80 -18.11 18.10 -11.69
N MET A 81 -16.79 17.87 -11.64
CA MET A 81 -15.74 18.90 -11.75
C MET A 81 -15.39 19.24 -13.21
N GLY A 82 -16.03 18.63 -14.20
CA GLY A 82 -15.87 18.94 -15.63
C GLY A 82 -14.93 18.02 -16.40
N HIS A 83 -14.32 17.02 -15.77
CA HIS A 83 -13.44 16.08 -16.46
C HIS A 83 -14.24 15.09 -17.34
N ALA A 84 -13.67 14.70 -18.48
CA ALA A 84 -14.19 13.60 -19.29
C ALA A 84 -13.63 12.29 -18.78
N VAL A 85 -14.47 11.47 -18.13
CA VAL A 85 -14.06 10.25 -17.44
C VAL A 85 -14.46 9.01 -18.23
N ASN A 86 -13.53 8.05 -18.39
CA ASN A 86 -13.77 6.70 -18.84
C ASN A 86 -13.42 5.74 -17.70
N LEU A 87 -14.41 5.11 -17.10
CA LEU A 87 -14.25 4.03 -16.13
C LEU A 87 -13.95 2.72 -16.88
N ALA A 88 -12.69 2.33 -16.91
CA ALA A 88 -12.24 1.04 -17.40
C ALA A 88 -12.21 0.03 -16.25
N TYR A 89 -12.75 -1.19 -16.47
CA TYR A 89 -12.81 -2.15 -15.38
C TYR A 89 -12.55 -3.60 -15.81
N LEU A 90 -12.20 -4.43 -14.81
CA LEU A 90 -12.19 -5.89 -14.87
C LEU A 90 -13.05 -6.46 -13.74
N PRO A 91 -14.05 -7.32 -14.03
CA PRO A 91 -15.03 -7.77 -13.05
C PRO A 91 -14.54 -9.01 -12.28
N TYR A 92 -13.35 -8.96 -11.68
CA TYR A 92 -12.85 -10.05 -10.85
C TYR A 92 -13.40 -9.95 -9.41
N GLY A 93 -13.82 -11.09 -8.85
CA GLY A 93 -14.27 -11.18 -7.46
C GLY A 93 -13.20 -11.67 -6.48
N ASP A 94 -12.17 -12.34 -7.00
CA ASP A 94 -11.05 -12.86 -6.21
C ASP A 94 -9.82 -13.01 -7.13
N TRP A 95 -8.67 -12.53 -6.68
CA TRP A 95 -7.41 -12.62 -7.44
C TRP A 95 -6.70 -13.97 -7.26
N ARG A 96 -7.07 -14.75 -6.22
CA ARG A 96 -6.40 -15.99 -5.82
C ARG A 96 -6.91 -17.23 -6.54
N LYS A 97 -8.13 -17.19 -7.05
CA LYS A 97 -8.81 -18.37 -7.58
C LYS A 97 -9.14 -18.22 -9.07
N PRO A 98 -8.97 -19.28 -9.85
CA PRO A 98 -9.44 -19.28 -11.23
C PRO A 98 -10.97 -19.08 -11.27
N LEU A 99 -11.44 -18.42 -12.30
CA LEU A 99 -12.86 -18.21 -12.56
C LEU A 99 -13.17 -18.77 -13.96
N PRO A 100 -14.16 -19.68 -14.10
CA PRO A 100 -14.58 -20.17 -15.42
C PRO A 100 -14.99 -19.02 -16.34
N ALA A 101 -14.66 -19.11 -17.61
CA ALA A 101 -14.96 -18.05 -18.60
C ALA A 101 -16.47 -17.72 -18.66
N PHE A 102 -17.33 -18.71 -18.44
CA PHE A 102 -18.78 -18.53 -18.34
C PHE A 102 -19.16 -17.59 -17.17
N ASP A 103 -18.62 -17.85 -15.98
CA ASP A 103 -18.91 -17.03 -14.80
C ASP A 103 -18.31 -15.61 -14.95
N LEU A 104 -17.12 -15.49 -15.54
CA LEU A 104 -16.49 -14.19 -15.79
C LEU A 104 -17.32 -13.32 -16.76
N ARG A 105 -17.82 -13.92 -17.86
CA ARG A 105 -18.72 -13.20 -18.79
C ARG A 105 -20.03 -12.80 -18.10
N ARG A 106 -20.62 -13.64 -17.26
CA ARG A 106 -21.81 -13.28 -16.46
C ARG A 106 -21.54 -12.15 -15.47
N GLN A 107 -20.36 -12.14 -14.84
CA GLN A 107 -19.96 -11.02 -13.97
C GLN A 107 -19.84 -9.72 -14.77
N ASP A 108 -19.29 -9.77 -15.97
CA ASP A 108 -19.20 -8.61 -16.85
C ASP A 108 -20.58 -8.08 -17.29
N LEU A 109 -21.49 -8.95 -17.69
CA LEU A 109 -22.86 -8.58 -18.03
C LEU A 109 -23.60 -7.94 -16.85
N TYR A 110 -23.44 -8.52 -15.65
CA TYR A 110 -23.99 -7.96 -14.42
C TYR A 110 -23.39 -6.58 -14.13
N THR A 111 -22.07 -6.43 -14.23
CA THR A 111 -21.37 -5.15 -13.99
C THR A 111 -21.85 -4.07 -14.96
N ARG A 112 -21.95 -4.37 -16.25
CA ARG A 112 -22.47 -3.43 -17.25
C ARG A 112 -23.88 -2.96 -16.93
N ARG A 113 -24.75 -3.88 -16.48
CA ARG A 113 -26.13 -3.54 -16.12
C ARG A 113 -26.17 -2.62 -14.89
N VAL A 114 -25.34 -2.91 -13.87
CA VAL A 114 -25.24 -2.06 -12.68
C VAL A 114 -24.67 -0.67 -13.02
N LEU A 115 -23.67 -0.60 -13.90
CA LEU A 115 -23.04 0.66 -14.31
C LEU A 115 -23.80 1.42 -15.40
N ALA A 116 -24.86 0.85 -15.98
CA ALA A 116 -25.64 1.50 -17.05
C ALA A 116 -26.11 2.93 -16.71
N PRO A 117 -26.54 3.26 -15.47
CA PRO A 117 -26.93 4.62 -15.13
C PRO A 117 -25.82 5.67 -15.27
N LEU A 118 -24.52 5.26 -15.32
CA LEU A 118 -23.40 6.18 -15.54
C LEU A 118 -23.32 6.72 -16.97
N SER A 119 -23.88 6.00 -17.96
CA SER A 119 -23.57 6.18 -19.40
C SER A 119 -23.77 7.60 -19.93
N ASP A 120 -24.65 8.39 -19.33
CA ASP A 120 -24.88 9.80 -19.71
C ASP A 120 -23.76 10.74 -19.26
N LEU A 121 -23.00 10.38 -18.22
CA LEU A 121 -22.00 11.23 -17.59
C LEU A 121 -20.58 10.68 -17.70
N VAL A 122 -20.43 9.37 -17.59
CA VAL A 122 -19.14 8.66 -17.54
C VAL A 122 -19.15 7.55 -18.57
N GLN A 123 -18.14 7.51 -19.44
CA GLN A 123 -17.95 6.37 -20.32
C GLN A 123 -17.57 5.14 -19.50
N VAL A 124 -18.13 3.98 -19.85
CA VAL A 124 -17.80 2.71 -19.16
C VAL A 124 -17.21 1.73 -20.17
N THR A 125 -16.04 1.18 -19.86
CA THR A 125 -15.30 0.27 -20.73
C THR A 125 -14.91 -1.01 -20.00
N SER A 126 -15.43 -2.16 -20.43
CA SER A 126 -14.95 -3.47 -19.96
C SER A 126 -13.68 -3.86 -20.70
N LEU A 127 -12.58 -4.11 -19.98
CA LEU A 127 -11.34 -4.60 -20.59
C LEU A 127 -11.46 -6.04 -21.11
N LEU A 128 -12.44 -6.83 -20.65
CA LEU A 128 -12.71 -8.15 -21.22
C LEU A 128 -13.23 -8.07 -22.66
N ASN A 129 -13.87 -6.96 -23.03
CA ASN A 129 -14.44 -6.75 -24.37
C ASN A 129 -13.60 -5.82 -25.24
N THR A 130 -12.49 -5.34 -24.70
CA THR A 130 -11.51 -4.58 -25.46
C THR A 130 -10.66 -5.55 -26.27
N ARG A 131 -10.56 -5.33 -27.59
CA ARG A 131 -9.71 -6.18 -28.44
C ARG A 131 -8.26 -6.10 -27.91
N PRO A 132 -7.64 -7.25 -27.57
CA PRO A 132 -6.28 -7.22 -27.05
C PRO A 132 -5.29 -6.77 -28.14
N ALA A 133 -4.19 -6.14 -27.73
CA ALA A 133 -3.06 -5.87 -28.60
C ALA A 133 -2.46 -7.19 -29.15
N PRO A 134 -1.82 -7.18 -30.32
CA PRO A 134 -1.28 -8.39 -30.93
C PRO A 134 -0.11 -9.00 -30.14
N GLY A 135 0.55 -8.21 -29.28
CA GLY A 135 1.66 -8.63 -28.43
C GLY A 135 2.05 -7.53 -27.46
N LEU A 136 2.97 -7.84 -26.56
CA LEU A 136 3.53 -6.90 -25.60
C LEU A 136 5.01 -6.65 -25.92
N PRO A 137 5.50 -5.42 -25.77
CA PRO A 137 6.94 -5.14 -25.75
C PRO A 137 7.68 -5.92 -24.65
N ALA A 138 8.94 -6.27 -24.87
CA ALA A 138 9.74 -7.07 -23.93
C ALA A 138 9.80 -6.45 -22.51
N GLU A 139 9.93 -5.13 -22.42
CA GLU A 139 9.94 -4.41 -21.15
C GLU A 139 8.62 -4.57 -20.37
N LEU A 140 7.48 -4.54 -21.07
CA LEU A 140 6.18 -4.79 -20.44
C LEU A 140 6.02 -6.25 -20.01
N GLU A 141 6.49 -7.23 -20.81
CA GLU A 141 6.48 -8.64 -20.39
C GLU A 141 7.24 -8.82 -19.08
N GLN A 142 8.43 -8.22 -18.95
CA GLN A 142 9.23 -8.27 -17.73
C GLN A 142 8.53 -7.57 -16.54
N ALA A 143 7.92 -6.41 -16.78
CA ALA A 143 7.17 -5.68 -15.74
C ALA A 143 5.96 -6.50 -15.25
N ILE A 144 5.25 -7.19 -16.17
CA ILE A 144 4.12 -8.06 -15.84
C ILE A 144 4.55 -9.29 -15.03
N GLU A 145 5.68 -9.90 -15.37
CA GLU A 145 6.26 -10.97 -14.56
C GLU A 145 6.59 -10.51 -13.14
N THR A 146 7.15 -9.31 -13.01
CA THR A 146 7.44 -8.69 -11.71
C THR A 146 6.17 -8.45 -10.91
N VAL A 147 5.13 -7.82 -11.49
CA VAL A 147 3.83 -7.62 -10.82
C VAL A 147 3.22 -8.97 -10.43
N SER A 148 3.32 -9.99 -11.29
CA SER A 148 2.78 -11.32 -10.99
C SER A 148 3.53 -12.03 -9.86
N ALA A 149 4.83 -11.77 -9.73
CA ALA A 149 5.61 -12.21 -8.58
C ALA A 149 5.18 -11.48 -7.30
N TYR A 150 4.98 -10.17 -7.35
CA TYR A 150 4.45 -9.40 -6.22
C TYR A 150 3.06 -9.88 -5.79
N ASP A 151 2.20 -10.26 -6.73
CA ASP A 151 0.88 -10.85 -6.43
C ASP A 151 1.01 -12.16 -5.64
N ALA A 152 1.97 -13.01 -6.03
CA ALA A 152 2.22 -14.27 -5.33
C ALA A 152 2.82 -14.02 -3.94
N MET A 153 3.82 -13.13 -3.83
CA MET A 153 4.41 -12.72 -2.56
C MET A 153 3.35 -12.18 -1.58
N TYR A 154 2.53 -11.23 -2.05
CA TYR A 154 1.47 -10.63 -1.26
C TYR A 154 0.41 -11.64 -0.81
N THR A 155 0.05 -12.59 -1.70
CA THR A 155 -1.00 -13.57 -1.43
C THR A 155 -0.55 -14.65 -0.46
N ASN A 156 0.69 -15.15 -0.63
CA ASN A 156 1.26 -16.21 0.19
C ASN A 156 1.99 -15.69 1.43
N GLN A 157 2.27 -14.38 1.45
CA GLN A 157 3.06 -13.72 2.50
C GLN A 157 4.45 -14.36 2.63
N GLU A 158 5.12 -14.45 1.51
CA GLU A 158 6.47 -15.00 1.37
C GLU A 158 7.24 -14.21 0.30
N GLU A 159 8.58 -14.26 0.31
CA GLU A 159 9.43 -13.58 -0.67
C GLU A 159 9.91 -14.51 -1.80
N ASN A 160 9.90 -15.81 -1.57
CA ASN A 160 10.30 -16.80 -2.55
C ASN A 160 9.11 -17.24 -3.40
N VAL A 161 9.08 -16.79 -4.65
CA VAL A 161 7.98 -17.11 -5.56
C VAL A 161 8.28 -18.39 -6.34
N ASP A 162 7.46 -19.42 -6.12
CA ASP A 162 7.42 -20.57 -7.03
C ASP A 162 6.70 -20.18 -8.33
N ARG A 163 7.48 -19.88 -9.37
CA ARG A 163 6.95 -19.57 -10.70
C ARG A 163 6.24 -20.75 -11.38
N GLY A 164 6.42 -21.97 -10.85
CA GLY A 164 5.68 -23.17 -11.24
C GLY A 164 4.30 -23.28 -10.62
N SER A 165 4.02 -22.53 -9.55
CA SER A 165 2.77 -22.60 -8.77
C SER A 165 1.53 -22.24 -9.61
N GLN A 166 0.40 -22.80 -9.22
CA GLN A 166 -0.88 -22.47 -9.86
C GLN A 166 -1.27 -21.01 -9.67
N LEU A 167 -0.94 -20.43 -8.51
CA LEU A 167 -1.22 -19.02 -8.23
C LEU A 167 -0.43 -18.10 -9.16
N TYR A 168 0.89 -18.29 -9.24
CA TYR A 168 1.73 -17.46 -10.12
C TYR A 168 1.27 -17.54 -11.58
N LYS A 169 1.02 -18.76 -12.08
CA LYS A 169 0.53 -18.95 -13.47
C LYS A 169 -0.81 -18.27 -13.72
N LEU A 170 -1.74 -18.35 -12.74
CA LEU A 170 -3.03 -17.66 -12.82
C LEU A 170 -2.84 -16.14 -12.86
N ARG A 171 -1.98 -15.59 -11.98
CA ARG A 171 -1.72 -14.14 -11.92
C ARG A 171 -1.06 -13.66 -13.21
N LEU A 172 -0.03 -14.36 -13.67
CA LEU A 172 0.66 -14.02 -14.92
C LEU A 172 -0.31 -14.02 -16.12
N GLN A 173 -1.18 -15.04 -16.23
CA GLN A 173 -2.18 -15.11 -17.30
C GLN A 173 -3.14 -13.91 -17.26
N ARG A 174 -3.70 -13.59 -16.08
CA ARG A 174 -4.65 -12.47 -15.93
C ARG A 174 -3.97 -11.12 -16.16
N ASN A 175 -2.81 -10.94 -15.58
CA ASN A 175 -2.01 -9.73 -15.70
C ASN A 175 -1.62 -9.46 -17.16
N ARG A 176 -1.21 -10.50 -17.90
CA ARG A 176 -0.90 -10.39 -19.34
C ARG A 176 -2.14 -10.03 -20.15
N GLN A 177 -3.29 -10.64 -19.87
CA GLN A 177 -4.54 -10.31 -20.55
C GLN A 177 -4.96 -8.85 -20.27
N ALA A 178 -4.86 -8.40 -19.02
CA ALA A 178 -5.13 -7.02 -18.64
C ALA A 178 -4.21 -6.04 -19.37
N ALA A 179 -2.90 -6.35 -19.46
CA ALA A 179 -1.92 -5.53 -20.17
C ALA A 179 -2.24 -5.38 -21.66
N LEU A 180 -2.56 -6.48 -22.34
CA LEU A 180 -2.90 -6.46 -23.76
C LEU A 180 -4.13 -5.59 -24.05
N SER A 181 -5.17 -5.69 -23.20
CA SER A 181 -6.38 -4.89 -23.33
C SER A 181 -6.15 -3.43 -22.96
N ALA A 182 -5.40 -3.18 -21.88
CA ALA A 182 -5.06 -1.82 -21.45
C ALA A 182 -4.17 -1.11 -22.48
N LEU A 183 -3.21 -1.80 -23.09
CA LEU A 183 -2.34 -1.26 -24.13
C LEU A 183 -3.18 -0.75 -25.33
N THR A 184 -4.16 -1.52 -25.77
CA THR A 184 -5.08 -1.09 -26.84
C THR A 184 -5.91 0.11 -26.41
N LEU A 185 -6.54 0.06 -25.23
CA LEU A 185 -7.40 1.15 -24.74
C LEU A 185 -6.61 2.46 -24.62
N LEU A 186 -5.49 2.42 -23.90
CA LEU A 186 -4.72 3.62 -23.58
C LEU A 186 -4.01 4.21 -24.81
N SER A 187 -3.51 3.35 -25.73
CA SER A 187 -2.94 3.82 -27.00
C SER A 187 -3.98 4.52 -27.88
N LYS A 188 -5.23 4.01 -27.88
CA LYS A 188 -6.33 4.59 -28.67
C LYS A 188 -6.87 5.88 -28.05
N THR A 189 -7.08 5.91 -26.74
CA THR A 189 -7.74 7.03 -26.06
C THR A 189 -6.79 8.17 -25.73
N ARG A 190 -5.52 7.87 -25.50
CA ARG A 190 -4.49 8.84 -25.09
C ARG A 190 -5.02 9.82 -24.06
N PRO A 191 -5.43 9.34 -22.88
CA PRO A 191 -5.96 10.21 -21.83
C PRO A 191 -4.88 11.17 -21.34
N ASP A 192 -5.31 12.28 -20.73
CA ASP A 192 -4.40 13.22 -20.10
C ASP A 192 -3.90 12.68 -18.75
N VAL A 193 -4.71 11.82 -18.09
CA VAL A 193 -4.35 11.14 -16.83
C VAL A 193 -4.92 9.72 -16.81
N VAL A 194 -4.13 8.78 -16.30
CA VAL A 194 -4.58 7.43 -15.93
C VAL A 194 -4.61 7.33 -14.40
N LEU A 195 -5.80 7.21 -13.83
CA LEU A 195 -6.03 7.13 -12.39
C LEU A 195 -6.23 5.66 -11.98
N ILE A 196 -5.44 5.19 -11.00
CA ILE A 196 -5.38 3.78 -10.66
C ILE A 196 -5.25 3.62 -9.14
N PRO A 197 -6.11 2.83 -8.47
CA PRO A 197 -5.86 2.46 -7.08
C PRO A 197 -4.55 1.66 -6.93
N ASN A 198 -3.85 1.81 -5.83
CA ASN A 198 -2.64 1.07 -5.46
C ASN A 198 -1.46 1.19 -6.46
N GLY A 199 -1.60 0.69 -7.67
CA GLY A 199 -0.59 0.77 -8.74
C GLY A 199 0.60 -0.21 -8.60
N THR A 200 0.61 -1.11 -7.60
CA THR A 200 1.74 -2.02 -7.35
C THR A 200 1.42 -3.48 -7.67
N ILE A 201 0.25 -3.95 -7.27
CA ILE A 201 -0.16 -5.35 -7.36
C ILE A 201 -1.38 -5.52 -8.26
N THR A 202 -1.65 -6.77 -8.64
CA THR A 202 -2.78 -7.22 -9.45
C THR A 202 -2.86 -6.51 -10.80
N GLU A 203 -4.01 -6.52 -11.41
CA GLU A 203 -4.27 -5.80 -12.67
C GLU A 203 -4.08 -4.27 -12.50
N LEU A 204 -4.11 -3.77 -11.26
CA LEU A 204 -3.87 -2.36 -10.93
C LEU A 204 -2.40 -1.99 -11.22
N GLY A 205 -1.45 -2.82 -10.73
CA GLY A 205 -0.03 -2.65 -11.03
C GLY A 205 0.28 -2.79 -12.52
N VAL A 206 -0.40 -3.70 -13.20
CA VAL A 206 -0.22 -3.92 -14.65
C VAL A 206 -0.65 -2.70 -15.47
N VAL A 207 -1.84 -2.15 -15.19
CA VAL A 207 -2.33 -0.97 -15.92
C VAL A 207 -1.44 0.25 -15.65
N TYR A 208 -0.90 0.37 -14.44
CA TYR A 208 0.13 1.37 -14.13
C TYR A 208 1.36 1.21 -15.02
N GLN A 209 1.92 0.00 -15.14
CA GLN A 209 3.09 -0.25 -15.99
C GLN A 209 2.82 0.06 -17.48
N VAL A 210 1.65 -0.33 -17.98
CA VAL A 210 1.23 -0.01 -19.36
C VAL A 210 1.13 1.51 -19.58
N ALA A 211 0.52 2.24 -18.65
CA ALA A 211 0.38 3.69 -18.75
C ALA A 211 1.76 4.38 -18.73
N ARG A 212 2.67 3.94 -17.84
CA ARG A 212 4.04 4.47 -17.77
C ARG A 212 4.84 4.17 -19.05
N HIS A 213 4.73 2.95 -19.61
CA HIS A 213 5.35 2.60 -20.88
C HIS A 213 4.89 3.50 -22.03
N LEU A 214 3.61 3.89 -22.04
CA LEU A 214 3.06 4.82 -23.03
C LEU A 214 3.41 6.30 -22.78
N GLY A 215 4.16 6.60 -21.73
CA GLY A 215 4.51 7.97 -21.34
C GLY A 215 3.30 8.80 -20.86
N LEU A 216 2.24 8.15 -20.39
CA LEU A 216 1.05 8.84 -19.89
C LEU A 216 1.25 9.31 -18.44
N GLU A 217 0.63 10.42 -18.09
CA GLU A 217 0.56 10.85 -16.70
C GLU A 217 -0.27 9.84 -15.90
N THR A 218 0.27 9.38 -14.78
CA THR A 218 -0.38 8.42 -13.90
C THR A 218 -0.59 9.00 -12.52
N VAL A 219 -1.73 8.72 -11.93
CA VAL A 219 -2.01 9.01 -10.53
C VAL A 219 -2.41 7.71 -9.86
N THR A 220 -1.74 7.37 -8.77
CA THR A 220 -2.10 6.23 -7.93
C THR A 220 -2.53 6.71 -6.55
N TYR A 221 -3.45 5.96 -5.91
CA TYR A 221 -3.95 6.33 -4.58
C TYR A 221 -4.25 5.11 -3.71
N GLU A 222 -4.11 5.26 -2.39
CA GLU A 222 -4.38 4.22 -1.39
C GLU A 222 -4.76 4.86 -0.05
N PHE A 223 -5.37 4.09 0.84
CA PHE A 223 -5.88 4.58 2.12
C PHE A 223 -4.95 4.26 3.28
N ASN A 224 -4.72 5.26 4.12
CA ASN A 224 -4.01 5.08 5.38
C ASN A 224 -4.96 4.62 6.52
N ASP A 225 -4.45 4.58 7.75
CA ASP A 225 -5.24 4.18 8.92
C ASP A 225 -6.20 5.27 9.44
N GLN A 226 -6.05 6.52 8.99
CA GLN A 226 -6.94 7.62 9.34
C GLN A 226 -8.14 7.66 8.40
N ARG A 227 -9.33 7.85 8.94
CA ARG A 227 -10.52 8.14 8.13
C ARG A 227 -10.39 9.53 7.50
N GLU A 228 -11.12 9.70 6.40
CA GLU A 228 -11.16 10.98 5.66
C GLU A 228 -9.78 11.43 5.17
N GLN A 229 -8.90 10.47 4.86
CA GLN A 229 -7.58 10.73 4.28
C GLN A 229 -7.23 9.70 3.21
N VAL A 230 -6.46 10.14 2.22
CA VAL A 230 -5.93 9.32 1.14
C VAL A 230 -4.45 9.67 0.89
N TRP A 231 -3.66 8.66 0.55
CA TRP A 231 -2.35 8.86 -0.07
C TRP A 231 -2.51 8.95 -1.57
N ILE A 232 -1.82 9.89 -2.19
CA ILE A 232 -1.79 10.08 -3.64
C ILE A 232 -0.33 10.14 -4.09
N ALA A 233 -0.01 9.47 -5.19
CA ALA A 233 1.28 9.60 -5.87
C ALA A 233 1.07 9.91 -7.35
N GLN A 234 1.91 10.78 -7.89
CA GLN A 234 1.88 11.18 -9.30
C GLN A 234 3.13 10.65 -10.00
N ASN A 235 2.90 9.92 -11.09
CA ASN A 235 3.94 9.25 -11.87
C ASN A 235 4.78 8.24 -11.05
N ASP A 236 4.25 7.81 -9.92
CA ASP A 236 4.84 6.83 -9.01
C ASP A 236 3.78 5.89 -8.44
N GLN A 237 4.20 4.81 -7.80
CA GLN A 237 3.34 3.89 -7.06
C GLN A 237 3.12 4.43 -5.64
N VAL A 238 1.88 4.64 -5.25
CA VAL A 238 1.54 5.23 -3.95
C VAL A 238 2.09 4.43 -2.77
N MET A 239 2.23 3.11 -2.93
CA MET A 239 2.80 2.24 -1.89
C MET A 239 4.29 2.51 -1.65
N ARG A 240 4.98 3.22 -2.52
CA ARG A 240 6.35 3.70 -2.26
C ARG A 240 6.40 4.79 -1.20
N GLN A 241 5.29 5.47 -0.95
CA GLN A 241 5.21 6.57 0.01
C GLN A 241 6.31 7.63 -0.23
N ASN A 242 6.52 7.98 -1.50
CA ASN A 242 7.54 8.95 -1.86
C ASN A 242 7.19 10.34 -1.33
N THR A 243 7.98 10.82 -0.39
CA THR A 243 7.82 12.12 0.26
C THR A 243 8.80 13.18 -0.24
N ASP A 244 9.56 12.91 -1.32
CA ASP A 244 10.64 13.81 -1.78
C ASP A 244 10.14 15.20 -2.12
N ARG A 245 9.00 15.31 -2.80
CA ARG A 245 8.40 16.62 -3.14
C ARG A 245 7.95 17.37 -1.89
N LEU A 246 7.28 16.69 -0.97
CA LEU A 246 6.84 17.29 0.29
C LEU A 246 8.04 17.76 1.11
N TRP A 247 9.09 16.92 1.21
CA TRP A 247 10.29 17.27 1.95
C TRP A 247 11.07 18.40 1.29
N ALA A 248 11.18 18.44 -0.04
CA ALA A 248 11.79 19.55 -0.77
C ALA A 248 11.04 20.88 -0.56
N ALA A 249 9.70 20.83 -0.45
CA ALA A 249 8.88 22.03 -0.25
C ALA A 249 8.83 22.52 1.20
N ARG A 250 8.93 21.61 2.19
CA ARG A 250 8.64 21.90 3.60
C ARG A 250 9.76 21.53 4.58
N GLY A 251 10.73 20.71 4.17
CA GLY A 251 11.81 20.23 5.03
C GLY A 251 12.73 21.38 5.50
N GLY A 252 13.22 21.27 6.71
CA GLY A 252 14.06 22.28 7.36
C GLY A 252 13.28 23.47 7.94
N GLN A 253 11.95 23.41 7.95
CA GLN A 253 11.09 24.41 8.58
C GLN A 253 10.70 23.92 9.98
N PRO A 254 11.15 24.57 11.06
CA PRO A 254 10.82 24.14 12.42
C PRO A 254 9.31 24.05 12.63
N LEU A 255 8.88 23.02 13.37
CA LEU A 255 7.47 22.86 13.72
C LEU A 255 6.99 24.03 14.59
N THR A 256 5.78 24.52 14.29
CA THR A 256 5.06 25.40 15.21
C THR A 256 4.70 24.64 16.51
N GLN A 257 4.33 25.37 17.54
CA GLN A 257 3.91 24.74 18.81
C GLN A 257 2.72 23.78 18.59
N ASP A 258 1.70 24.20 17.86
CA ASP A 258 0.51 23.35 17.56
C ASP A 258 0.87 22.09 16.78
N GLN A 259 1.81 22.20 15.83
CA GLN A 259 2.28 21.07 15.05
C GLN A 259 3.04 20.07 15.92
N ARG A 260 3.87 20.57 16.83
CA ARG A 260 4.61 19.75 17.78
C ARG A 260 3.65 19.02 18.74
N GLU A 261 2.74 19.72 19.36
CA GLU A 261 1.73 19.13 20.24
C GLU A 261 0.93 18.03 19.55
N LYS A 262 0.60 18.24 18.28
CA LYS A 262 -0.18 17.27 17.48
C LYS A 262 0.60 15.98 17.21
N ILE A 263 1.90 16.07 16.86
CA ILE A 263 2.72 14.87 16.62
C ILE A 263 3.08 14.16 17.93
N GLU A 264 3.33 14.89 19.02
CA GLU A 264 3.54 14.34 20.35
C GLU A 264 2.30 13.59 20.86
N ALA A 265 1.10 14.13 20.63
CA ALA A 265 -0.16 13.47 20.97
C ALA A 265 -0.38 12.18 20.15
N LEU A 266 0.02 12.15 18.88
CA LEU A 266 -0.01 10.93 18.06
C LEU A 266 0.95 9.87 18.63
N GLU A 267 2.21 10.24 18.91
CA GLU A 267 3.20 9.31 19.46
C GLU A 267 2.73 8.75 20.81
N ALA A 268 2.30 9.61 21.74
CA ALA A 268 1.78 9.19 23.03
C ALA A 268 0.56 8.24 22.91
N ALA A 269 -0.31 8.45 21.92
CA ALA A 269 -1.42 7.55 21.65
C ALA A 269 -0.95 6.20 21.13
N ARG A 270 0.05 6.17 20.24
CA ARG A 270 0.65 4.94 19.68
C ARG A 270 1.36 4.13 20.78
N MET A 271 2.21 4.77 21.57
CA MET A 271 2.90 4.15 22.71
C MET A 271 1.91 3.55 23.71
N GLY A 272 0.87 4.29 24.05
CA GLY A 272 -0.15 3.88 25.01
C GLY A 272 -1.22 2.92 24.46
N GLY A 273 -1.09 2.46 23.22
CA GLY A 273 -2.09 1.57 22.60
C GLY A 273 -3.46 2.20 22.43
N ARG A 274 -3.56 3.52 22.31
CA ARG A 274 -4.83 4.26 22.17
C ARG A 274 -5.07 4.64 20.71
N ALA A 275 -6.33 4.76 20.34
CA ALA A 275 -6.69 5.33 19.05
C ALA A 275 -6.39 6.83 19.05
N PHE A 276 -5.92 7.35 17.92
CA PHE A 276 -5.66 8.77 17.70
C PHE A 276 -6.60 9.32 16.63
N GLY A 277 -7.28 10.42 16.93
CA GLY A 277 -8.20 11.07 16.00
C GLY A 277 -9.27 10.12 15.47
N LYS A 278 -9.40 10.04 14.14
CA LYS A 278 -10.31 9.13 13.45
C LYS A 278 -9.63 7.81 13.03
N SER A 279 -8.56 7.38 13.70
CA SER A 279 -7.87 6.12 13.41
C SER A 279 -8.80 4.93 13.51
N THR A 280 -8.61 3.96 12.63
CA THR A 280 -9.44 2.74 12.55
C THR A 280 -8.85 1.57 13.29
N ARG A 281 -7.62 1.68 13.75
CA ARG A 281 -6.93 0.65 14.54
C ARG A 281 -6.09 1.27 15.66
N GLN A 282 -5.78 0.45 16.65
CA GLN A 282 -4.73 0.69 17.63
C GLN A 282 -3.42 0.08 17.13
N TRP A 283 -2.30 0.74 17.39
CA TRP A 283 -0.98 0.21 17.02
C TRP A 283 -0.45 -0.81 18.02
N GLN A 284 -0.89 -0.72 19.27
CA GLN A 284 -0.55 -1.65 20.34
C GLN A 284 -1.84 -2.10 21.03
N ASP A 285 -1.88 -3.35 21.44
CA ASP A 285 -2.94 -3.96 22.27
C ASP A 285 -2.41 -4.41 23.63
N VAL A 286 -1.13 -4.09 23.93
CA VAL A 286 -0.42 -4.43 25.16
C VAL A 286 -0.05 -3.15 25.88
N ALA A 287 -0.39 -3.07 27.17
CA ALA A 287 0.00 -1.95 28.01
C ALA A 287 1.53 -1.91 28.16
N SER A 288 2.09 -0.69 28.21
CA SER A 288 3.50 -0.49 28.53
C SER A 288 3.76 -0.83 30.01
N VAL A 289 4.86 -1.51 30.25
CA VAL A 289 5.41 -1.76 31.60
C VAL A 289 6.70 -0.93 31.81
N GLY A 290 7.17 -0.24 30.77
CA GLY A 290 8.42 0.51 30.75
C GLY A 290 9.65 -0.36 30.51
N GLY A 291 10.67 0.25 29.88
CA GLY A 291 11.88 -0.46 29.46
C GLY A 291 12.62 -1.15 30.61
N SER A 292 12.75 -0.50 31.77
CA SER A 292 13.47 -1.07 32.92
C SER A 292 12.82 -2.37 33.44
N GLN A 293 11.48 -2.39 33.55
CA GLN A 293 10.77 -3.60 33.97
C GLN A 293 10.87 -4.69 32.89
N LEU A 294 10.72 -4.32 31.62
CA LEU A 294 10.86 -5.26 30.51
C LEU A 294 12.27 -5.88 30.44
N ARG A 295 13.33 -5.10 30.72
CA ARG A 295 14.71 -5.59 30.81
C ARG A 295 14.82 -6.74 31.81
N ALA A 296 14.24 -6.57 33.01
CA ALA A 296 14.24 -7.59 34.05
C ALA A 296 13.41 -8.82 33.65
N GLU A 297 12.23 -8.63 33.09
CA GLU A 297 11.35 -9.72 32.63
C GLU A 297 12.00 -10.57 31.54
N MET A 298 12.67 -9.93 30.56
CA MET A 298 13.42 -10.60 29.50
C MET A 298 14.78 -11.14 29.96
N ARG A 299 15.22 -10.84 31.19
CA ARG A 299 16.54 -11.19 31.76
C ARG A 299 17.69 -10.66 30.90
N LEU A 300 17.53 -9.46 30.36
CA LEU A 300 18.60 -8.79 29.64
C LEU A 300 19.61 -8.23 30.64
N ASP A 301 20.91 -8.47 30.41
CA ASP A 301 21.99 -7.89 31.21
C ASP A 301 22.29 -6.42 30.84
N GLU A 302 23.37 -5.85 31.37
CA GLU A 302 23.71 -4.44 31.19
C GLU A 302 24.32 -4.09 29.81
N ARG A 303 24.55 -5.09 28.95
CA ARG A 303 25.07 -4.82 27.60
C ARG A 303 24.08 -3.97 26.78
N PRO A 304 24.58 -3.15 25.87
CA PRO A 304 23.73 -2.39 24.95
C PRO A 304 22.80 -3.31 24.15
N VAL A 305 21.58 -2.83 23.91
CA VAL A 305 20.56 -3.56 23.14
C VAL A 305 20.50 -3.04 21.71
N VAL A 306 20.67 -3.91 20.75
CA VAL A 306 20.36 -3.67 19.35
C VAL A 306 18.95 -4.20 19.06
N LEU A 307 18.03 -3.33 18.68
CA LEU A 307 16.65 -3.71 18.36
C LEU A 307 16.49 -3.87 16.84
N LEU A 308 16.26 -5.09 16.39
CA LEU A 308 15.88 -5.38 15.02
C LEU A 308 14.34 -5.50 14.94
N ALA A 309 13.69 -4.55 14.28
CA ALA A 309 12.25 -4.56 14.08
C ALA A 309 11.92 -5.02 12.66
N THR A 310 11.19 -6.16 12.54
CA THR A 310 10.85 -6.74 11.24
C THR A 310 9.58 -6.13 10.64
N ASN A 311 9.39 -6.32 9.33
CA ASN A 311 8.10 -6.20 8.65
C ASN A 311 7.46 -7.60 8.48
N VAL A 312 6.21 -7.63 8.01
CA VAL A 312 5.55 -8.85 7.53
C VAL A 312 6.10 -9.20 6.14
N LEU A 313 6.45 -10.47 5.91
CA LEU A 313 6.89 -10.93 4.57
C LEU A 313 5.79 -10.74 3.52
N GLY A 314 6.17 -10.27 2.35
CA GLY A 314 5.24 -10.06 1.24
C GLY A 314 4.20 -8.95 1.45
N ASP A 315 4.32 -8.13 2.51
CA ASP A 315 3.46 -6.94 2.69
C ASP A 315 3.66 -5.97 1.52
N SER A 316 2.59 -5.34 1.07
CA SER A 316 2.63 -4.40 -0.05
C SER A 316 3.59 -3.21 0.16
N LEU A 317 3.88 -2.87 1.41
CA LEU A 317 4.87 -1.85 1.78
C LEU A 317 6.34 -2.36 1.74
N THR A 318 6.57 -3.66 1.50
CA THR A 318 7.91 -4.24 1.39
C THR A 318 8.27 -4.65 -0.04
N LEU A 319 7.25 -4.79 -0.91
CA LEU A 319 7.44 -5.23 -2.30
C LEU A 319 8.28 -4.24 -3.11
N GLY A 320 9.38 -4.73 -3.72
CA GLY A 320 10.28 -3.91 -4.54
C GLY A 320 11.08 -2.86 -3.75
N ARG A 321 11.25 -3.05 -2.44
CA ARG A 321 11.96 -2.15 -1.54
C ARG A 321 13.40 -2.57 -1.25
N ASN A 322 13.91 -3.51 -2.01
CA ASN A 322 15.26 -4.02 -1.87
C ASN A 322 16.29 -2.95 -2.30
N ILE A 323 17.37 -2.82 -1.54
CA ILE A 323 18.50 -1.94 -1.89
C ILE A 323 19.73 -2.79 -2.17
N PHE A 324 20.28 -3.45 -1.18
CA PHE A 324 21.47 -4.29 -1.31
C PHE A 324 21.20 -5.76 -0.99
N ALA A 325 20.16 -6.07 -0.22
CA ALA A 325 19.71 -7.44 -0.01
C ALA A 325 18.73 -7.84 -1.12
N THR A 326 18.74 -9.11 -1.54
CA THR A 326 17.77 -9.63 -2.53
C THR A 326 16.39 -9.84 -1.93
N SER A 327 16.31 -9.96 -0.58
CA SER A 327 15.09 -10.12 0.18
C SER A 327 15.28 -9.63 1.62
N MET A 328 14.19 -9.37 2.32
CA MET A 328 14.23 -9.10 3.76
C MET A 328 14.69 -10.34 4.55
N ALA A 329 14.29 -11.53 4.11
CA ALA A 329 14.75 -12.78 4.71
C ALA A 329 16.28 -12.95 4.60
N GLU A 330 16.91 -12.59 3.47
CA GLU A 330 18.36 -12.58 3.33
C GLU A 330 19.01 -11.58 4.31
N TRP A 331 18.46 -10.37 4.37
CA TRP A 331 18.97 -9.35 5.28
C TRP A 331 18.92 -9.83 6.75
N ILE A 332 17.81 -10.40 7.19
CA ILE A 332 17.65 -10.95 8.54
C ILE A 332 18.66 -12.07 8.78
N THR A 333 18.76 -13.03 7.86
CA THR A 333 19.68 -14.17 7.97
C THR A 333 21.12 -13.71 8.20
N ARG A 334 21.63 -12.83 7.34
CA ARG A 334 23.01 -12.32 7.43
C ARG A 334 23.23 -11.47 8.68
N THR A 335 22.21 -10.71 9.07
CA THR A 335 22.27 -9.86 10.28
C THR A 335 22.34 -10.72 11.54
N VAL A 336 21.48 -11.72 11.72
CA VAL A 336 21.51 -12.55 12.92
C VAL A 336 22.78 -13.39 12.99
N GLN A 337 23.30 -13.85 11.84
CA GLN A 337 24.59 -14.56 11.77
C GLN A 337 25.76 -13.66 12.19
N TYR A 338 25.78 -12.39 11.76
CA TYR A 338 26.75 -11.42 12.20
C TYR A 338 26.71 -11.23 13.73
N PHE A 339 25.52 -11.02 14.28
CA PHE A 339 25.34 -10.84 15.72
C PHE A 339 25.58 -12.11 16.54
N ALA A 340 25.52 -13.28 15.97
CA ALA A 340 25.86 -14.53 16.67
C ALA A 340 27.33 -14.51 17.18
N ALA A 341 28.22 -13.84 16.48
CA ALA A 341 29.62 -13.68 16.87
C ALA A 341 29.90 -12.43 17.76
N ARG A 342 28.91 -11.58 17.97
CA ARG A 342 29.05 -10.29 18.70
C ARG A 342 28.46 -10.39 20.10
N THR A 343 29.28 -10.89 21.03
CA THR A 343 28.86 -11.10 22.43
C THR A 343 28.94 -9.83 23.29
N ASP A 344 29.40 -8.71 22.75
CA ASP A 344 29.52 -7.41 23.40
C ASP A 344 28.20 -6.63 23.46
N VAL A 345 27.19 -7.07 22.71
CA VAL A 345 25.85 -6.50 22.70
C VAL A 345 24.77 -7.59 22.84
N GLN A 346 23.54 -7.19 23.10
CA GLN A 346 22.37 -8.05 22.99
C GLN A 346 21.56 -7.70 21.75
N LEU A 347 21.21 -8.70 20.95
CA LEU A 347 20.29 -8.53 19.83
C LEU A 347 18.87 -8.92 20.27
N VAL A 348 17.95 -7.97 20.21
CA VAL A 348 16.51 -8.26 20.39
C VAL A 348 15.81 -8.13 19.02
N VAL A 349 15.28 -9.22 18.53
CA VAL A 349 14.51 -9.24 17.27
C VAL A 349 13.03 -9.17 17.60
N ARG A 350 12.38 -8.08 17.31
CA ARG A 350 10.92 -7.94 17.41
C ARG A 350 10.27 -8.37 16.10
N VAL A 351 9.74 -9.57 16.07
CA VAL A 351 8.93 -10.04 14.93
C VAL A 351 7.61 -9.26 14.90
N HIS A 352 7.21 -8.83 13.71
CA HIS A 352 6.05 -7.95 13.54
C HIS A 352 4.77 -8.60 14.10
N PRO A 353 4.02 -7.93 15.01
CA PRO A 353 2.81 -8.52 15.60
C PRO A 353 1.74 -8.91 14.57
N GLY A 354 1.74 -8.29 13.39
CA GLY A 354 0.84 -8.62 12.28
C GLY A 354 1.01 -10.03 11.73
N GLU A 355 2.16 -10.68 11.94
CA GLU A 355 2.38 -12.06 11.50
C GLU A 355 1.42 -13.08 12.18
N ARG A 356 0.83 -12.73 13.31
CA ARG A 356 -0.23 -13.55 13.93
C ARG A 356 -1.45 -13.78 13.02
N LEU A 357 -1.64 -12.91 12.02
CA LEU A 357 -2.75 -12.94 11.06
C LEU A 357 -2.34 -13.54 9.71
N THR A 358 -1.06 -13.86 9.54
CA THR A 358 -0.50 -14.38 8.29
C THR A 358 -0.52 -15.91 8.26
N HIS A 359 -0.40 -16.48 7.08
CA HIS A 359 -0.38 -17.93 6.85
C HIS A 359 0.90 -18.39 6.14
N GLY A 360 1.79 -17.45 5.84
CA GLY A 360 3.07 -17.71 5.18
C GLY A 360 4.19 -18.04 6.15
N LEU A 361 5.42 -18.00 5.64
CA LEU A 361 6.64 -18.19 6.41
C LEU A 361 6.78 -17.08 7.46
N SER A 362 7.05 -17.47 8.72
CA SER A 362 7.32 -16.50 9.79
C SER A 362 8.78 -16.06 9.78
N MET A 363 9.05 -14.81 10.21
CA MET A 363 10.42 -14.38 10.50
C MET A 363 11.08 -15.23 11.59
N VAL A 364 10.30 -15.82 12.50
CA VAL A 364 10.82 -16.80 13.47
C VAL A 364 11.43 -18.01 12.75
N ASP A 365 10.79 -18.51 11.70
CA ASP A 365 11.29 -19.65 10.93
C ASP A 365 12.57 -19.29 10.16
N VAL A 366 12.63 -18.07 9.60
CA VAL A 366 13.85 -17.55 8.94
C VAL A 366 15.02 -17.48 9.91
N ILE A 367 14.79 -16.97 11.12
CA ILE A 367 15.83 -16.88 12.16
C ILE A 367 16.28 -18.26 12.61
N ASN A 368 15.34 -19.18 12.89
CA ASN A 368 15.66 -20.55 13.31
C ASN A 368 16.42 -21.33 12.23
N ALA A 369 16.13 -21.07 10.95
CA ALA A 369 16.88 -21.66 9.85
C ALA A 369 18.31 -21.09 9.75
N ALA A 370 18.49 -19.82 10.04
CA ALA A 370 19.80 -19.14 10.05
C ALA A 370 20.65 -19.54 11.26
N LEU A 371 20.02 -19.71 12.43
CA LEU A 371 20.63 -20.04 13.72
C LEU A 371 19.79 -21.15 14.41
N PRO A 372 20.05 -22.42 14.13
CA PRO A 372 19.33 -23.55 14.77
C PRO A 372 19.43 -23.55 16.29
N GLU A 373 20.55 -23.08 16.84
CA GLU A 373 20.76 -22.80 18.24
C GLU A 373 20.99 -21.31 18.43
N LEU A 374 20.07 -20.65 19.14
CA LEU A 374 20.19 -19.22 19.41
C LEU A 374 21.22 -18.97 20.52
N PRO A 375 22.25 -18.15 20.28
CA PRO A 375 23.14 -17.70 21.35
C PRO A 375 22.37 -16.99 22.46
N ALA A 376 22.83 -17.08 23.70
CA ALA A 376 22.17 -16.55 24.89
C ALA A 376 21.94 -15.00 24.84
N HIS A 377 22.66 -14.28 23.99
CA HIS A 377 22.54 -12.83 23.80
C HIS A 377 21.63 -12.43 22.62
N ILE A 378 20.98 -13.40 21.97
CA ILE A 378 20.00 -13.14 20.91
C ILE A 378 18.62 -13.55 21.40
N HIS A 379 17.72 -12.59 21.46
CA HIS A 379 16.35 -12.75 21.95
C HIS A 379 15.36 -12.51 20.82
N VAL A 380 14.47 -13.47 20.58
CA VAL A 380 13.44 -13.36 19.54
C VAL A 380 12.08 -13.20 20.20
N VAL A 381 11.52 -12.00 20.09
CA VAL A 381 10.16 -11.67 20.55
C VAL A 381 9.17 -12.06 19.46
N LYS A 382 8.42 -13.14 19.69
CA LYS A 382 7.50 -13.73 18.71
C LYS A 382 6.24 -12.87 18.52
N PRO A 383 5.48 -13.02 17.40
CA PRO A 383 4.30 -12.22 17.11
C PRO A 383 3.20 -12.28 18.18
N LEU A 384 3.07 -13.41 18.87
CA LEU A 384 2.04 -13.63 19.91
C LEU A 384 2.47 -13.21 21.31
N GLU A 385 3.74 -12.88 21.52
CA GLU A 385 4.23 -12.43 22.82
C GLU A 385 3.67 -11.05 23.14
N LYS A 386 3.12 -10.94 24.37
CA LYS A 386 2.50 -9.70 24.86
C LYS A 386 3.57 -8.72 25.37
N ILE A 387 4.40 -8.25 24.46
CA ILE A 387 5.44 -7.26 24.71
C ILE A 387 5.10 -6.00 23.90
N ASN A 388 5.06 -4.87 24.58
CA ASN A 388 4.88 -3.56 23.92
C ASN A 388 6.16 -3.22 23.16
N THR A 389 6.03 -2.89 21.88
CA THR A 389 7.18 -2.55 21.02
C THR A 389 7.88 -1.28 21.48
N TYR A 390 7.18 -0.32 22.09
CA TYR A 390 7.76 0.92 22.57
C TYR A 390 8.61 0.70 23.83
N ASP A 391 8.25 -0.27 24.69
CA ASP A 391 9.12 -0.66 25.81
C ASP A 391 10.46 -1.26 25.33
N LEU A 392 10.45 -2.00 24.20
CA LEU A 392 11.68 -2.46 23.55
C LEU A 392 12.48 -1.28 22.95
N MET A 393 11.82 -0.28 22.41
CA MET A 393 12.48 0.92 21.89
C MET A 393 13.17 1.71 23.01
N GLU A 394 12.57 1.81 24.21
CA GLU A 394 13.23 2.45 25.37
C GLU A 394 14.54 1.75 25.76
N LEU A 395 14.66 0.44 25.53
CA LEU A 395 15.87 -0.33 25.80
C LEU A 395 16.93 -0.16 24.70
N ALA A 396 16.55 0.22 23.51
CA ALA A 396 17.40 0.18 22.34
C ALA A 396 18.51 1.25 22.37
N SER A 397 19.72 0.83 22.10
CA SER A 397 20.88 1.69 21.83
C SER A 397 21.11 1.89 20.33
N LEU A 398 20.63 0.95 19.49
CA LEU A 398 20.66 0.98 18.04
C LEU A 398 19.42 0.29 17.48
N GLY A 399 18.82 0.86 16.44
CA GLY A 399 17.73 0.26 15.68
C GLY A 399 18.19 -0.28 14.33
N LEU A 400 17.74 -1.48 13.98
CA LEU A 400 17.90 -2.06 12.64
C LEU A 400 16.51 -2.29 12.04
N VAL A 401 16.25 -1.71 10.87
CA VAL A 401 14.94 -1.75 10.24
C VAL A 401 15.03 -1.98 8.75
N TYR A 402 13.98 -2.60 8.18
CA TYR A 402 13.87 -2.69 6.72
C TYR A 402 13.07 -1.49 6.18
N THR A 403 11.74 -1.49 6.33
CA THR A 403 10.88 -0.39 5.87
C THR A 403 9.88 0.10 6.93
N THR A 404 9.92 -0.45 8.14
CA THR A 404 8.95 -0.13 9.20
C THR A 404 9.08 1.32 9.70
N THR A 405 7.96 1.97 9.99
CA THR A 405 7.92 3.31 10.60
C THR A 405 8.54 3.37 11.99
N THR A 406 8.69 2.22 12.67
CA THR A 406 9.37 2.11 13.96
C THR A 406 10.78 2.71 13.94
N GLY A 407 11.47 2.63 12.78
CA GLY A 407 12.80 3.27 12.64
C GLY A 407 12.73 4.79 12.78
N MET A 408 11.75 5.44 12.18
CA MET A 408 11.53 6.88 12.34
C MET A 408 11.20 7.23 13.80
N GLU A 409 10.33 6.43 14.45
CA GLU A 409 9.95 6.62 15.85
C GLU A 409 11.14 6.45 16.80
N MET A 410 12.05 5.51 16.55
CA MET A 410 13.31 5.39 17.27
C MET A 410 14.18 6.65 17.11
N CYS A 411 14.29 7.20 15.90
CA CYS A 411 15.03 8.44 15.67
C CYS A 411 14.42 9.65 16.39
N MET A 412 13.10 9.74 16.49
CA MET A 412 12.41 10.77 17.28
C MET A 412 12.80 10.71 18.77
N ASN A 413 13.16 9.53 19.27
CA ASN A 413 13.62 9.28 20.62
C ASN A 413 15.17 9.29 20.74
N GLY A 414 15.87 9.79 19.73
CA GLY A 414 17.32 9.96 19.72
C GLY A 414 18.11 8.66 19.56
N ILE A 415 17.46 7.56 19.17
CA ILE A 415 18.11 6.28 18.92
C ILE A 415 18.62 6.27 17.47
N PRO A 416 19.92 5.99 17.24
CA PRO A 416 20.46 5.82 15.89
C PRO A 416 19.80 4.62 15.21
N VAL A 417 19.54 4.74 13.91
CA VAL A 417 18.85 3.68 13.12
C VAL A 417 19.60 3.44 11.82
N ILE A 418 19.83 2.16 11.49
CA ILE A 418 20.27 1.73 10.16
C ILE A 418 19.04 1.27 9.37
N ALA A 419 18.72 1.98 8.28
CA ALA A 419 17.59 1.64 7.39
C ALA A 419 18.11 0.83 6.19
N CYS A 420 17.71 -0.44 6.10
CA CYS A 420 18.28 -1.40 5.16
C CYS A 420 17.44 -1.59 3.88
N GLY A 421 16.13 -1.29 3.93
CA GLY A 421 15.25 -1.27 2.78
C GLY A 421 14.94 0.17 2.33
N GLU A 422 14.33 0.30 1.16
CA GLU A 422 13.89 1.60 0.64
C GLU A 422 12.66 2.08 1.42
N THR A 423 12.87 2.91 2.43
CA THR A 423 11.81 3.52 3.23
C THR A 423 11.70 5.01 2.99
N HIS A 424 10.52 5.59 3.21
CA HIS A 424 10.19 6.98 2.92
C HIS A 424 11.04 8.01 3.69
N TYR A 425 11.60 7.64 4.84
CA TYR A 425 12.43 8.51 5.68
C TYR A 425 13.95 8.33 5.49
N ARG A 426 14.40 7.45 4.58
CA ARG A 426 15.82 7.37 4.21
C ARG A 426 16.33 8.68 3.65
N LYS A 427 17.64 8.95 3.87
CA LYS A 427 18.33 10.13 3.34
C LYS A 427 17.74 11.46 3.80
N ARG A 428 17.12 11.48 5.00
CA ARG A 428 16.60 12.71 5.62
C ARG A 428 17.56 13.29 6.68
N GLY A 429 18.76 12.71 6.85
CA GLY A 429 19.81 13.20 7.72
C GLY A 429 19.78 12.68 9.17
N PHE A 430 18.82 11.81 9.50
CA PHE A 430 18.70 11.23 10.84
C PHE A 430 18.82 9.69 10.89
N THR A 431 19.06 9.04 9.74
CA THR A 431 19.31 7.60 9.62
C THR A 431 20.66 7.32 8.99
N PHE A 432 21.20 6.13 9.24
CA PHE A 432 22.28 5.54 8.47
C PHE A 432 21.68 4.73 7.32
N ASP A 433 22.15 4.96 6.11
CA ASP A 433 21.47 4.52 4.89
C ASP A 433 22.42 3.75 3.95
N PRO A 434 22.94 2.57 4.36
CA PRO A 434 23.89 1.80 3.55
C PRO A 434 23.29 1.41 2.19
N ALA A 435 24.11 1.44 1.15
CA ALA A 435 23.73 1.07 -0.20
C ALA A 435 24.30 -0.29 -0.65
N SER A 436 25.16 -0.89 0.18
CA SER A 436 25.78 -2.20 -0.06
C SER A 436 25.94 -2.99 1.24
N TRP A 437 26.20 -4.29 1.12
CA TRP A 437 26.54 -5.13 2.26
C TRP A 437 27.82 -4.68 2.98
N ASP A 438 28.82 -4.23 2.24
CA ASP A 438 30.08 -3.74 2.81
C ASP A 438 29.85 -2.47 3.63
N GLU A 439 29.06 -1.53 3.13
CA GLU A 439 28.66 -0.33 3.86
C GLU A 439 27.84 -0.67 5.12
N TYR A 440 26.92 -1.65 5.01
CA TYR A 440 26.10 -2.08 6.14
C TYR A 440 26.95 -2.62 7.29
N PHE A 441 27.85 -3.57 7.00
CA PHE A 441 28.72 -4.13 8.02
C PHE A 441 29.78 -3.13 8.51
N ALA A 442 30.33 -2.30 7.63
CA ALA A 442 31.23 -1.22 8.03
C ALA A 442 30.55 -0.22 8.99
N THR A 443 29.29 0.13 8.74
CA THR A 443 28.48 0.98 9.63
C THR A 443 28.30 0.32 11.00
N LEU A 444 27.98 -0.98 11.05
CA LEU A 444 27.89 -1.72 12.31
C LEU A 444 29.22 -1.73 13.06
N GLU A 445 30.34 -2.04 12.39
CA GLU A 445 31.67 -2.04 13.02
C GLU A 445 32.10 -0.67 13.54
N GLN A 446 31.62 0.41 12.92
CA GLN A 446 31.86 1.77 13.37
C GLN A 446 31.04 2.14 14.62
N ILE A 447 29.78 1.71 14.67
CA ILE A 447 28.81 2.16 15.70
C ILE A 447 28.88 1.30 16.96
N LEU A 448 29.00 -0.02 16.82
CA LEU A 448 28.87 -0.98 17.94
C LEU A 448 29.90 -0.77 19.08
N PRO A 449 31.17 -0.42 18.81
CA PRO A 449 32.17 -0.28 19.90
C PRO A 449 31.85 0.79 20.93
N ASP A 450 31.08 1.82 20.56
CA ASP A 450 30.74 2.91 21.48
C ASP A 450 29.30 3.41 21.24
N LEU A 451 28.32 2.54 21.46
CA LEU A 451 26.92 2.86 21.28
C LEU A 451 26.40 4.01 22.14
N ALA A 452 27.02 4.25 23.30
CA ALA A 452 26.60 5.32 24.21
C ALA A 452 26.85 6.72 23.61
N SER A 453 27.93 6.89 22.83
CA SER A 453 28.25 8.13 22.13
C SER A 453 27.49 8.33 20.82
N GLN A 454 26.85 7.29 20.31
CA GLN A 454 26.16 7.32 19.00
C GLN A 454 24.69 7.79 19.06
N ARG A 455 24.27 8.37 20.18
CA ARG A 455 22.93 9.00 20.25
C ARG A 455 22.81 10.10 19.21
N LEU A 456 21.64 10.21 18.57
CA LEU A 456 21.39 11.27 17.61
C LEU A 456 21.53 12.64 18.25
N SER A 457 22.14 13.58 17.55
CA SER A 457 22.26 14.98 18.01
C SER A 457 20.85 15.61 18.13
N PRO A 458 20.70 16.66 18.98
CA PRO A 458 19.42 17.38 19.09
C PRO A 458 18.87 17.87 17.74
N ALA A 459 19.73 18.25 16.81
CA ALA A 459 19.34 18.67 15.47
C ALA A 459 18.75 17.51 14.66
N GLN A 460 19.35 16.32 14.71
CA GLN A 460 18.82 15.13 14.02
C GLN A 460 17.48 14.69 14.62
N VAL A 461 17.36 14.73 15.95
CA VAL A 461 16.08 14.44 16.64
C VAL A 461 15.00 15.43 16.22
N ALA A 462 15.31 16.72 16.17
CA ALA A 462 14.37 17.75 15.71
C ALA A 462 13.93 17.50 14.25
N THR A 463 14.87 17.11 13.39
CA THR A 463 14.56 16.74 11.98
C THR A 463 13.68 15.50 11.91
N ALA A 464 13.89 14.49 12.75
CA ALA A 464 13.03 13.29 12.79
C ALA A 464 11.60 13.63 13.22
N TRP A 465 11.42 14.48 14.24
CA TRP A 465 10.11 14.98 14.66
C TRP A 465 9.41 15.80 13.58
N GLU A 466 10.13 16.70 12.93
CA GLU A 466 9.62 17.48 11.81
C GLU A 466 9.15 16.54 10.70
N TYR A 467 10.01 15.60 10.29
CA TYR A 467 9.68 14.64 9.24
C TYR A 467 8.45 13.80 9.58
N ALA A 468 8.36 13.30 10.80
CA ALA A 468 7.21 12.54 11.28
C ALA A 468 5.91 13.35 11.18
N TYR A 469 5.93 14.63 11.58
CA TYR A 469 4.78 15.51 11.42
C TYR A 469 4.36 15.63 9.95
N ARG A 470 5.32 15.93 9.04
CA ARG A 470 5.04 16.05 7.60
C ARG A 470 4.45 14.75 7.05
N PHE A 471 5.02 13.61 7.40
CA PHE A 471 4.55 12.30 6.94
C PHE A 471 3.16 11.93 7.44
N PHE A 472 2.85 12.17 8.71
CA PHE A 472 1.56 11.77 9.27
C PHE A 472 0.42 12.77 9.00
N PHE A 473 0.72 14.05 8.83
CA PHE A 473 -0.30 15.10 8.77
C PHE A 473 -0.34 15.92 7.50
N GLU A 474 0.75 15.97 6.73
CA GLU A 474 0.79 16.74 5.48
C GLU A 474 0.91 15.86 4.23
N TYR A 475 1.50 14.65 4.33
CA TYR A 475 1.54 13.72 3.22
C TYR A 475 0.16 13.15 2.86
N PRO A 476 -0.72 12.73 3.81
CA PRO A 476 -2.08 12.34 3.50
C PRO A 476 -2.95 13.56 3.20
N ILE A 477 -3.83 13.42 2.21
CA ILE A 477 -4.73 14.48 1.74
C ILE A 477 -6.14 14.21 2.27
N PRO A 478 -6.91 15.21 2.73
CA PRO A 478 -8.31 15.04 3.11
C PRO A 478 -9.13 14.44 1.97
N PHE A 479 -9.84 13.32 2.25
CA PHE A 479 -10.63 12.60 1.26
C PHE A 479 -11.87 11.99 1.92
N PRO A 480 -13.07 12.07 1.31
CA PRO A 480 -14.31 11.76 2.01
C PRO A 480 -14.55 10.25 2.21
N TRP A 481 -14.04 9.39 1.34
CA TRP A 481 -14.47 8.00 1.23
C TRP A 481 -13.33 7.01 1.41
N ARG A 482 -13.33 6.29 2.52
CA ARG A 482 -12.38 5.21 2.73
C ARG A 482 -12.93 3.89 2.17
N LEU A 483 -12.09 3.09 1.53
CA LEU A 483 -12.50 1.84 0.88
C LEU A 483 -13.23 0.88 1.84
N MET A 484 -12.66 0.62 3.03
CA MET A 484 -13.23 -0.31 4.01
C MET A 484 -14.56 0.14 4.64
N HIS A 485 -14.91 1.41 4.55
CA HIS A 485 -16.13 1.99 5.11
C HIS A 485 -16.94 2.76 4.07
N PHE A 486 -16.66 2.52 2.81
CA PHE A 486 -17.10 3.32 1.68
C PHE A 486 -18.58 3.70 1.72
N TRP A 487 -19.46 2.74 1.95
CA TRP A 487 -20.91 2.99 1.95
C TRP A 487 -21.40 3.82 3.14
N LYS A 488 -20.74 3.69 4.30
CA LYS A 488 -21.01 4.55 5.47
C LYS A 488 -20.53 5.97 5.23
N ASP A 489 -19.33 6.09 4.66
CA ASP A 489 -18.73 7.38 4.36
C ASP A 489 -19.51 8.09 3.25
N LEU A 490 -20.00 7.38 2.22
CA LEU A 490 -20.84 7.94 1.17
C LEU A 490 -22.19 8.46 1.70
N ALA A 491 -22.76 7.82 2.71
CA ALA A 491 -23.98 8.30 3.36
C ALA A 491 -23.75 9.61 4.14
N ILE A 492 -22.54 9.80 4.70
CA ILE A 492 -22.15 11.04 5.40
C ILE A 492 -21.77 12.14 4.40
N TRP A 493 -21.06 11.75 3.35
CA TRP A 493 -20.51 12.60 2.30
C TRP A 493 -21.06 12.19 0.94
N PRO A 494 -22.36 12.46 0.63
CA PRO A 494 -22.91 12.22 -0.71
C PRO A 494 -22.20 13.08 -1.74
N VAL A 495 -22.24 12.67 -3.03
CA VAL A 495 -21.49 13.29 -4.12
C VAL A 495 -21.76 14.79 -4.21
N GLU A 496 -23.02 15.22 -4.07
CA GLU A 496 -23.40 16.63 -4.09
C GLU A 496 -22.68 17.45 -3.01
N ARG A 497 -22.60 16.89 -1.79
CA ARG A 497 -21.89 17.54 -0.69
C ARG A 497 -20.40 17.63 -0.95
N VAL A 498 -19.79 16.58 -1.45
CA VAL A 498 -18.36 16.56 -1.81
C VAL A 498 -18.03 17.57 -2.89
N LEU A 499 -18.89 17.74 -3.88
CA LEU A 499 -18.72 18.74 -4.94
C LEU A 499 -18.88 20.21 -4.48
N ARG A 500 -19.45 20.44 -3.30
CA ARG A 500 -19.63 21.78 -2.69
C ARG A 500 -18.63 22.08 -1.58
N ASP A 501 -17.91 21.09 -1.08
CA ASP A 501 -17.16 21.16 0.18
C ASP A 501 -15.64 21.09 -0.03
N GLN A 502 -14.91 21.01 1.07
CA GLN A 502 -13.45 21.09 1.24
C GLN A 502 -12.60 19.99 0.56
N PHE A 503 -13.22 18.99 -0.08
CA PHE A 503 -12.49 17.87 -0.69
C PHE A 503 -12.01 18.12 -2.13
N SER A 504 -12.34 19.24 -2.74
CA SER A 504 -11.92 19.59 -4.10
C SER A 504 -10.42 19.40 -4.34
N PRO A 505 -9.49 19.80 -3.44
CA PRO A 505 -8.06 19.63 -3.67
C PRO A 505 -7.65 18.18 -3.90
N ALA A 506 -8.23 17.22 -3.17
CA ALA A 506 -7.93 15.80 -3.37
C ALA A 506 -8.34 15.32 -4.77
N PHE A 507 -9.52 15.71 -5.23
CA PHE A 507 -10.00 15.35 -6.58
C PHE A 507 -9.22 16.06 -7.69
N GLU A 508 -8.76 17.28 -7.46
CA GLU A 508 -7.85 17.99 -8.37
C GLU A 508 -6.50 17.24 -8.46
N ASN A 509 -5.95 16.78 -7.33
CA ASN A 509 -4.74 15.96 -7.33
C ASN A 509 -4.95 14.60 -8.01
N LEU A 510 -6.13 13.95 -7.81
CA LEU A 510 -6.49 12.74 -8.55
C LEU A 510 -6.63 12.99 -10.05
N ALA A 511 -7.01 14.19 -10.46
CA ALA A 511 -7.01 14.65 -11.84
C ALA A 511 -5.62 15.12 -12.34
N GLY A 512 -4.56 14.91 -11.57
CA GLY A 512 -3.19 15.24 -11.94
C GLY A 512 -2.83 16.71 -11.78
N GLN A 513 -3.49 17.46 -10.87
CA GLN A 513 -2.92 18.73 -10.40
C GLN A 513 -1.75 18.43 -9.45
N PRO A 514 -0.67 19.21 -9.51
CA PRO A 514 0.53 18.93 -8.72
C PRO A 514 0.26 18.81 -7.21
N LEU A 515 0.92 17.84 -6.58
CA LEU A 515 0.88 17.65 -5.15
C LEU A 515 1.82 18.65 -4.46
N HIS A 516 1.39 19.23 -3.34
CA HIS A 516 2.22 20.04 -2.44
C HIS A 516 2.80 21.34 -3.04
N GLU A 517 2.35 21.79 -4.20
CA GLU A 517 2.79 23.08 -4.80
C GLU A 517 2.03 24.28 -4.22
N GLN A 518 0.97 24.06 -3.44
CA GLN A 518 0.19 25.13 -2.82
C GLN A 518 0.46 25.18 -1.32
N ALA A 519 1.15 26.18 -0.92
CA ALA A 519 1.22 26.67 0.46
C ALA A 519 1.24 28.20 0.47
#